data_a2c9645fbd3914c773100a489797ca13
#
_entry.id   a2c9645fbd3914c773100a489797ca13
#
_cell.length_a   1.000
_cell.length_b   1.000
_cell.length_c   1.000
_cell.angle_alpha   90.00
_cell.angle_beta   90.00
_cell.angle_gamma   90.00
#
_symmetry.space_group_name_H-M   'P 1'
#
loop_
_entity.id
_entity.type
_entity.pdbx_description
1 polymer ?
#
loop_
_entity_poly.entity_id
_entity_poly.type
_entity_poly.pdbx_seq_one_letter_code
_entity_poly.pdbx_strand_id
1 'polypeptide(L)'
;MAKSVCKIRIDTNHGSFCGSGFFLKFLINRKFYHWLVTNEHVITKKMINNKNTIQVWYNVEDNNINIKLDPNERYIKTFKEYKVDATAIQIINKDDI
;
A
#
# COMPACT_ATOMS: atom_id res chain seq x y z
N MET A 1 -4.57 -8.88 14.94
CA MET A 1 -3.24 -8.31 14.71
C MET A 1 -3.32 -6.81 14.57
N ALA A 2 -2.52 -6.10 15.34
CA ALA A 2 -2.61 -4.64 15.44
C ALA A 2 -2.33 -3.90 14.13
N LYS A 3 -1.56 -4.47 13.21
CA LYS A 3 -1.19 -3.81 11.95
C LYS A 3 -1.90 -4.34 10.71
N SER A 4 -3.03 -5.06 10.89
CA SER A 4 -3.76 -5.61 9.75
C SER A 4 -4.51 -4.55 8.95
N VAL A 5 -4.86 -3.43 9.58
CA VAL A 5 -5.55 -2.29 8.95
C VAL A 5 -4.70 -1.06 9.05
N CYS A 6 -4.66 -0.24 7.99
CA CYS A 6 -3.86 0.97 7.95
C CYS A 6 -4.61 2.12 7.29
N LYS A 7 -4.12 3.34 7.51
CA LYS A 7 -4.49 4.53 6.75
C LYS A 7 -3.45 4.79 5.69
N ILE A 8 -3.90 5.24 4.53
CA ILE A 8 -3.05 5.54 3.38
C ILE A 8 -3.29 6.96 2.95
N ARG A 9 -2.20 7.67 2.64
CA ARG A 9 -2.26 9.01 2.05
C ARG A 9 -1.28 9.10 0.90
N ILE A 10 -1.69 9.71 -0.19
CA ILE A 10 -0.84 10.02 -1.32
C ILE A 10 -1.04 11.47 -1.71
N ASP A 11 0.06 12.21 -1.81
CA ASP A 11 0.05 13.61 -2.20
C ASP A 11 0.41 13.75 -3.66
N THR A 12 -0.41 14.47 -4.42
CA THR A 12 -0.19 14.70 -5.83
C THR A 12 -0.24 16.21 -6.12
N ASN A 13 0.06 16.60 -7.36
CA ASN A 13 -0.07 17.99 -7.81
C ASN A 13 -1.52 18.48 -7.78
N HIS A 14 -2.49 17.58 -7.72
CA HIS A 14 -3.91 17.90 -7.72
C HIS A 14 -4.54 17.81 -6.32
N GLY A 15 -3.74 17.57 -5.29
CA GLY A 15 -4.20 17.47 -3.92
C GLY A 15 -3.80 16.19 -3.25
N SER A 16 -4.32 15.99 -2.03
CA SER A 16 -4.05 14.81 -1.22
C SER A 16 -5.23 13.85 -1.29
N PHE A 17 -4.95 12.57 -1.41
CA PHE A 17 -5.96 11.52 -1.43
C PHE A 17 -5.69 10.57 -0.27
N CYS A 18 -6.74 10.22 0.45
CA CYS A 18 -6.66 9.35 1.63
C CYS A 18 -7.60 8.17 1.49
N GLY A 19 -7.25 7.09 2.15
CA GLY A 19 -8.08 5.91 2.20
C GLY A 19 -7.57 4.93 3.24
N SER A 20 -8.14 3.74 3.23
CA SER A 20 -7.77 2.66 4.12
C SER A 20 -7.24 1.48 3.31
N GLY A 21 -6.43 0.66 3.94
CA GLY A 21 -5.94 -0.55 3.35
C GLY A 21 -5.74 -1.61 4.42
N PHE A 22 -5.31 -2.78 3.99
CA PHE A 22 -5.01 -3.88 4.90
C PHE A 22 -3.80 -4.65 4.41
N PHE A 23 -3.10 -5.28 5.36
CA PHE A 23 -1.94 -6.08 5.05
C PHE A 23 -2.33 -7.53 4.86
N LEU A 24 -1.81 -8.14 3.79
CA LEU A 24 -1.97 -9.56 3.50
C LEU A 24 -0.61 -10.24 3.47
N LYS A 25 -0.58 -11.47 3.94
CA LYS A 25 0.59 -12.32 3.94
C LYS A 25 0.25 -13.63 3.24
N PHE A 26 1.01 -13.96 2.20
CA PHE A 26 0.82 -15.19 1.44
C PHE A 26 2.04 -16.08 1.54
N LEU A 27 1.82 -17.38 1.64
CA LEU A 27 2.86 -18.38 1.56
C LEU A 27 2.83 -19.00 0.15
N ILE A 28 3.90 -18.79 -0.61
CA ILE A 28 4.04 -19.34 -1.96
C ILE A 28 5.42 -19.99 -2.06
N ASN A 29 5.45 -21.29 -2.40
CA ASN A 29 6.70 -22.07 -2.53
C ASN A 29 7.60 -21.92 -1.30
N ARG A 30 7.02 -22.03 -0.10
CA ARG A 30 7.71 -21.95 1.19
C ARG A 30 8.28 -20.56 1.49
N LYS A 31 7.86 -19.54 0.74
CA LYS A 31 8.28 -18.16 0.97
C LYS A 31 7.07 -17.29 1.25
N PHE A 32 7.18 -16.41 2.26
CA PHE A 32 6.13 -15.46 2.58
C PHE A 32 6.27 -14.21 1.75
N TYR A 33 5.14 -13.74 1.22
CA TYR A 33 5.04 -12.47 0.52
C TYR A 33 4.04 -11.59 1.26
N HIS A 34 4.42 -10.34 1.45
CA HIS A 34 3.60 -9.37 2.16
C HIS A 34 3.12 -8.30 1.19
N TRP A 35 1.82 -8.00 1.25
CA TRP A 35 1.17 -7.02 0.38
C TRP A 35 0.32 -6.07 1.20
N LEU A 36 0.29 -4.81 0.78
CA LEU A 36 -0.70 -3.83 1.24
C LEU A 36 -1.76 -3.73 0.15
N VAL A 37 -3.01 -3.93 0.50
CA VAL A 37 -4.13 -3.88 -0.45
C VAL A 37 -5.05 -2.73 -0.09
N THR A 38 -5.38 -1.92 -1.08
CA THR A 38 -6.30 -0.80 -0.95
C THR A 38 -7.22 -0.73 -2.18
N ASN A 39 -8.14 0.23 -2.20
CA ASN A 39 -8.98 0.46 -3.37
C ASN A 39 -8.20 1.16 -4.48
N GLU A 40 -8.51 0.83 -5.73
CA GLU A 40 -7.84 1.45 -6.88
C GLU A 40 -8.11 2.96 -6.93
N HIS A 41 -9.30 3.41 -6.53
CA HIS A 41 -9.60 4.84 -6.51
C HIS A 41 -8.79 5.62 -5.47
N VAL A 42 -8.15 4.95 -4.51
CA VAL A 42 -7.22 5.56 -3.54
C VAL A 42 -5.83 5.66 -4.14
N ILE A 43 -5.33 4.58 -4.73
CA ILE A 43 -4.03 4.55 -5.40
C ILE A 43 -4.24 4.09 -6.83
N THR A 44 -4.32 5.06 -7.72
CA THR A 44 -4.59 4.84 -9.14
C THR A 44 -3.32 4.51 -9.91
N LYS A 45 -3.49 3.93 -11.08
CA LYS A 45 -2.38 3.66 -12.00
C LYS A 45 -1.64 4.96 -12.36
N LYS A 46 -2.36 6.07 -12.51
CA LYS A 46 -1.74 7.37 -12.80
C LYS A 46 -0.81 7.84 -11.68
N MET A 47 -1.23 7.68 -10.43
CA MET A 47 -0.38 8.02 -9.27
C MET A 47 0.87 7.16 -9.23
N ILE A 48 0.76 5.88 -9.54
CA ILE A 48 1.88 4.96 -9.61
C ILE A 48 2.85 5.39 -10.72
N ASN A 49 2.33 5.73 -11.90
CA ASN A 49 3.14 6.17 -13.03
C ASN A 49 3.85 7.50 -12.75
N ASN A 50 3.23 8.38 -11.96
CA ASN A 50 3.82 9.65 -11.54
C ASN A 50 4.80 9.48 -10.37
N LYS A 51 4.93 8.25 -9.85
CA LYS A 51 5.86 7.89 -8.79
C LYS A 51 5.67 8.69 -7.50
N ASN A 52 4.43 9.01 -7.17
CA ASN A 52 4.10 9.69 -5.93
C ASN A 52 4.38 8.78 -4.73
N THR A 53 5.00 9.33 -3.70
CA THR A 53 5.29 8.60 -2.47
C THR A 53 3.99 8.28 -1.73
N ILE A 54 3.88 7.06 -1.26
CA ILE A 54 2.71 6.58 -0.53
C ILE A 54 3.04 6.59 0.95
N GLN A 55 2.23 7.30 1.74
CA GLN A 55 2.38 7.30 3.20
C GLN A 55 1.38 6.35 3.81
N VAL A 56 1.84 5.57 4.79
CA VAL A 56 1.02 4.57 5.46
C VAL A 56 1.14 4.75 6.97
N TRP A 57 0.01 4.76 7.67
CA TRP A 57 -0.05 4.80 9.12
C TRP A 57 -0.75 3.54 9.63
N TYR A 58 -0.16 2.92 10.64
CA TYR A 58 -0.76 1.78 11.33
C TYR A 58 -0.36 1.78 12.79
N ASN A 59 -1.12 1.05 13.61
CA ASN A 59 -0.88 0.99 15.04
C ASN A 59 -0.26 -0.35 15.43
N VAL A 60 0.77 -0.30 16.26
CA VAL A 60 1.39 -1.47 16.89
C VAL A 60 1.51 -1.17 18.37
N GLU A 61 0.82 -1.95 19.21
CA GLU A 61 0.88 -1.79 20.68
C GLU A 61 0.67 -0.34 21.13
N ASP A 62 -0.40 0.28 20.63
CA ASP A 62 -0.77 1.67 20.90
C ASP A 62 0.17 2.73 20.33
N ASN A 63 1.20 2.31 19.59
CA ASN A 63 2.08 3.22 18.88
C ASN A 63 1.60 3.43 17.46
N ASN A 64 1.46 4.69 17.06
CA ASN A 64 1.11 5.04 15.68
C ASN A 64 2.39 5.13 14.85
N ILE A 65 2.54 4.22 13.91
CA ILE A 65 3.71 4.11 13.05
C ILE A 65 3.40 4.71 11.69
N ASN A 66 4.28 5.57 11.20
CA ASN A 66 4.19 6.13 9.84
C ASN A 66 5.38 5.65 9.02
N ILE A 67 5.10 5.10 7.85
CA ILE A 67 6.14 4.71 6.89
C ILE A 67 5.84 5.32 5.53
N LYS A 68 6.88 5.47 4.72
CA LYS A 68 6.79 5.95 3.35
C LYS A 68 7.19 4.85 2.40
N LEU A 69 6.34 4.58 1.43
CA LEU A 69 6.57 3.55 0.42
C LEU A 69 6.90 4.22 -0.91
N ASP A 70 8.11 3.97 -1.40
CA ASP A 70 8.55 4.48 -2.70
C ASP A 70 8.07 3.51 -3.80
N PRO A 71 7.23 3.98 -4.74
CA PRO A 71 6.75 3.11 -5.83
C PRO A 71 7.86 2.56 -6.74
N ASN A 72 9.02 3.21 -6.78
CA ASN A 72 10.14 2.77 -7.63
C ASN A 72 10.83 1.51 -7.11
N GLU A 73 10.67 1.19 -5.83
CA GLU A 73 11.42 0.11 -5.17
C GLU A 73 10.66 -1.21 -5.10
N ARG A 74 9.42 -1.24 -5.59
CA ARG A 74 8.52 -2.37 -5.36
C ARG A 74 7.56 -2.60 -6.49
N TYR A 75 6.94 -3.76 -6.45
CA TYR A 75 5.90 -4.12 -7.41
C TYR A 75 4.57 -3.59 -6.92
N ILE A 76 3.83 -2.93 -7.81
CA ILE A 76 2.48 -2.43 -7.54
C ILE A 76 1.59 -2.81 -8.70
N LYS A 77 0.44 -3.41 -8.40
CA LYS A 77 -0.51 -3.82 -9.43
C LYS A 77 -1.91 -3.30 -9.13
N THR A 78 -2.53 -2.68 -10.13
CA THR A 78 -3.94 -2.31 -10.08
C THR A 78 -4.77 -3.38 -10.80
N PHE A 79 -6.00 -3.59 -10.35
CA PHE A 79 -6.90 -4.59 -10.91
C PHE A 79 -8.09 -3.96 -11.61
N LYS A 80 -8.01 -2.67 -11.93
CA LYS A 80 -9.07 -1.92 -12.60
C LYS A 80 -9.46 -2.55 -13.93
N GLU A 81 -8.49 -3.07 -14.69
CA GLU A 81 -8.72 -3.72 -15.97
C GLU A 81 -9.61 -4.96 -15.85
N TYR A 82 -9.68 -5.56 -14.67
CA TYR A 82 -10.57 -6.69 -14.38
C TYR A 82 -11.86 -6.24 -13.72
N LYS A 83 -12.16 -4.93 -13.72
CA LYS A 83 -13.32 -4.33 -13.07
C LYS A 83 -13.34 -4.55 -11.55
N VAL A 84 -12.16 -4.67 -10.95
CA VAL A 84 -11.98 -4.80 -9.52
C VAL A 84 -11.33 -3.53 -8.99
N ASP A 85 -11.97 -2.88 -8.01
CA ASP A 85 -11.46 -1.67 -7.39
C ASP A 85 -10.43 -2.03 -6.32
N ALA A 86 -9.25 -2.46 -6.77
CA ALA A 86 -8.17 -2.87 -5.86
C ALA A 86 -6.80 -2.55 -6.44
N THR A 87 -5.88 -2.22 -5.54
CA THR A 87 -4.46 -2.04 -5.83
C THR A 87 -3.66 -2.79 -4.78
N ALA A 88 -2.72 -3.63 -5.22
CA ALA A 88 -1.82 -4.37 -4.34
C ALA A 88 -0.41 -3.78 -4.42
N ILE A 89 0.16 -3.47 -3.26
CA ILE A 89 1.47 -2.86 -3.12
C ILE A 89 2.38 -3.84 -2.38
N GLN A 90 3.49 -4.20 -3.00
CA GLN A 90 4.46 -5.11 -2.38
C GLN A 90 5.11 -4.46 -1.18
N ILE A 91 5.20 -5.20 -0.08
CA ILE A 91 5.95 -4.80 1.12
C ILE A 91 7.28 -5.55 1.10
N ILE A 92 8.37 -4.82 1.21
CA ILE A 92 9.72 -5.36 1.16
C ILE A 92 10.39 -5.24 2.53
N ASN A 93 11.50 -5.95 2.73
CA ASN A 93 12.20 -5.96 4.02
C ASN A 93 12.62 -4.57 4.51
N LYS A 94 12.96 -3.69 3.58
CA LYS A 94 13.35 -2.32 3.88
C LYS A 94 12.24 -1.51 4.58
N ASP A 95 10.98 -1.89 4.38
CA ASP A 95 9.84 -1.18 4.95
C ASP A 95 9.69 -1.40 6.46
N ASP A 96 10.34 -2.42 6.99
CA ASP A 96 10.36 -2.75 8.42
C ASP A 96 8.94 -2.94 9.02
N ILE A 97 8.09 -3.64 8.28
CA ILE A 97 6.73 -3.95 8.73
C ILE A 97 6.64 -5.37 9.25
#